data_dc7f44f040d4a6608d1fdb16168ce5ce
#
_entry.id   dc7f44f040d4a6608d1fdb16168ce5ce
#
_cell.length_a   1.000
_cell.length_b   1.000
_cell.length_c   1.000
_cell.angle_alpha   90.00
_cell.angle_beta   90.00
_cell.angle_gamma   90.00
#
_symmetry.space_group_name_H-M   'P 1'
#
loop_
_entity.id
_entity.type
_entity.pdbx_description
1 polymer ?
#
loop_
_entity_poly.entity_id
_entity_poly.type
_entity_poly.pdbx_seq_one_letter_code
_entity_poly.pdbx_strand_id
1 'polypeptide(L)'
;YELHVRGFTNHSSSGVKHPGTFAGLKEKIPYLKELGINAVELMPIFEFDEMINAREVDGKQLVEYWGYNTVGFFSPNASYTAAEEVNNEGQELKELIRELHENGIEVILDVVFNHTAEGNENGPFFSFKGFDNNIYYLLTPEGNYYNFSGCGNSLNCNHPVVQQMILECLRHWTVHYRVDGFRFDLASILGRDEDGMPMNNPPLLKSLAYDPLLRNVKLIAEAWDAGGLYQVGNFPASKRWAEWNGQYRDTMRGYLKGDFWEANS
;
A
#
# COMPACT_ATOMS: atom_id res chain seq x y z
N TYR A 1 -12.49 -0.97 -7.57
CA TYR A 1 -12.58 0.48 -7.35
C TYR A 1 -11.58 0.90 -6.30
N GLU A 2 -10.59 1.74 -6.69
CA GLU A 2 -9.61 2.33 -5.77
C GLU A 2 -10.21 3.54 -5.08
N LEU A 3 -10.05 3.65 -3.76
CA LEU A 3 -10.54 4.77 -2.97
C LEU A 3 -9.66 5.06 -1.75
N HIS A 4 -9.68 6.32 -1.32
CA HIS A 4 -9.04 6.77 -0.09
C HIS A 4 -10.10 6.86 1.02
N VAL A 5 -9.86 6.20 2.15
CA VAL A 5 -10.85 6.11 3.26
C VAL A 5 -11.32 7.49 3.71
N ARG A 6 -10.40 8.41 3.99
CA ARG A 6 -10.76 9.79 4.38
C ARG A 6 -11.41 10.54 3.22
N GLY A 7 -10.81 10.53 2.05
CA GLY A 7 -11.24 11.35 0.91
C GLY A 7 -12.62 10.97 0.38
N PHE A 8 -12.98 9.69 0.46
CA PHE A 8 -14.23 9.21 -0.14
C PHE A 8 -15.48 9.78 0.52
N THR A 9 -15.45 10.08 1.82
CA THR A 9 -16.63 10.56 2.56
C THR A 9 -16.40 11.88 3.29
N ASN A 10 -15.22 12.50 3.22
CA ASN A 10 -14.90 13.69 4.01
C ASN A 10 -15.71 14.93 3.62
N HIS A 11 -16.08 15.07 2.34
CA HIS A 11 -16.88 16.22 1.89
C HIS A 11 -18.33 16.11 2.38
N SER A 12 -18.93 17.23 2.75
CA SER A 12 -20.32 17.29 3.31
C SER A 12 -21.39 16.70 2.40
N SER A 13 -21.16 16.72 1.07
CA SER A 13 -22.08 16.08 0.10
C SER A 13 -22.14 14.56 0.21
N SER A 14 -21.23 13.93 0.94
CA SER A 14 -21.30 12.50 1.23
C SER A 14 -22.54 12.13 2.06
N GLY A 15 -22.99 13.03 2.93
CA GLY A 15 -24.15 12.84 3.78
C GLY A 15 -24.00 11.75 4.84
N VAL A 16 -22.76 11.28 5.09
CA VAL A 16 -22.52 10.23 6.09
C VAL A 16 -22.41 10.83 7.50
N LYS A 17 -22.67 10.00 8.51
CA LYS A 17 -22.64 10.39 9.91
C LYS A 17 -21.20 10.61 10.43
N HIS A 18 -20.25 9.80 9.95
CA HIS A 18 -18.85 9.83 10.36
C HIS A 18 -17.91 10.04 9.15
N PRO A 19 -17.81 11.28 8.61
CA PRO A 19 -17.03 11.57 7.43
C PRO A 19 -15.55 11.20 7.60
N GLY A 20 -14.92 10.66 6.54
CA GLY A 20 -13.50 10.38 6.50
C GLY A 20 -13.03 9.17 7.31
N THR A 21 -13.95 8.29 7.71
CA THR A 21 -13.66 7.12 8.56
C THR A 21 -14.12 5.81 7.94
N PHE A 22 -13.67 4.68 8.51
CA PHE A 22 -14.16 3.35 8.15
C PHE A 22 -15.68 3.24 8.33
N ALA A 23 -16.24 3.81 9.41
CA ALA A 23 -17.69 3.85 9.64
C ALA A 23 -18.41 4.65 8.56
N GLY A 24 -17.86 5.79 8.15
CA GLY A 24 -18.43 6.59 7.06
C GLY A 24 -18.38 5.87 5.71
N LEU A 25 -17.30 5.15 5.43
CA LEU A 25 -17.19 4.33 4.23
C LEU A 25 -18.24 3.18 4.24
N LYS A 26 -18.47 2.56 5.38
CA LYS A 26 -19.50 1.53 5.56
C LYS A 26 -20.88 2.03 5.14
N GLU A 27 -21.24 3.27 5.44
CA GLU A 27 -22.52 3.89 5.02
C GLU A 27 -22.65 4.03 3.49
N LYS A 28 -21.55 3.94 2.73
CA LYS A 28 -21.51 4.05 1.27
C LYS A 28 -21.57 2.70 0.55
N ILE A 29 -21.67 1.58 1.24
CA ILE A 29 -21.80 0.26 0.61
C ILE A 29 -22.96 0.19 -0.38
N PRO A 30 -24.18 0.73 -0.10
CA PRO A 30 -25.27 0.77 -1.09
C PRO A 30 -24.88 1.48 -2.39
N TYR A 31 -24.16 2.60 -2.31
CA TYR A 31 -23.66 3.31 -3.49
C TYR A 31 -22.64 2.48 -4.28
N LEU A 32 -21.70 1.81 -3.60
CA LEU A 32 -20.72 0.94 -4.24
C LEU A 32 -21.39 -0.24 -4.97
N LYS A 33 -22.45 -0.78 -4.40
CA LYS A 33 -23.28 -1.81 -5.05
C LYS A 33 -24.02 -1.28 -6.28
N GLU A 34 -24.63 -0.12 -6.19
CA GLU A 34 -25.31 0.52 -7.33
C GLU A 34 -24.32 0.79 -8.49
N LEU A 35 -23.08 1.14 -8.16
CA LEU A 35 -22.01 1.31 -9.13
C LEU A 35 -21.59 -0.02 -9.81
N GLY A 36 -21.99 -1.16 -9.26
CA GLY A 36 -21.75 -2.49 -9.81
C GLY A 36 -20.33 -3.01 -9.57
N ILE A 37 -19.61 -2.46 -8.62
CA ILE A 37 -18.25 -2.94 -8.28
C ILE A 37 -18.32 -4.20 -7.41
N ASN A 38 -17.31 -5.04 -7.53
CA ASN A 38 -17.16 -6.29 -6.78
C ASN A 38 -15.92 -6.34 -5.90
N ALA A 39 -15.06 -5.32 -5.95
CA ALA A 39 -13.92 -5.16 -5.07
C ALA A 39 -13.61 -3.68 -4.84
N VAL A 40 -13.22 -3.33 -3.61
CA VAL A 40 -12.61 -2.05 -3.29
C VAL A 40 -11.12 -2.25 -3.04
N GLU A 41 -10.30 -1.35 -3.57
CA GLU A 41 -8.89 -1.24 -3.22
C GLU A 41 -8.73 -0.01 -2.35
N LEU A 42 -8.38 -0.24 -1.08
CA LEU A 42 -8.17 0.85 -0.12
C LEU A 42 -6.73 1.33 -0.25
N MET A 43 -6.56 2.61 -0.60
CA MET A 43 -5.26 3.29 -0.49
C MET A 43 -4.73 3.10 0.94
N PRO A 44 -3.41 3.29 1.21
CA PRO A 44 -2.79 2.81 2.43
C PRO A 44 -3.57 3.10 3.71
N ILE A 45 -3.89 2.05 4.45
CA ILE A 45 -4.62 2.13 5.72
C ILE A 45 -3.78 1.67 6.92
N PHE A 46 -2.54 1.27 6.69
CA PHE A 46 -1.63 0.98 7.80
C PHE A 46 -1.33 2.27 8.56
N GLU A 47 -0.99 2.15 9.84
CA GLU A 47 -0.69 3.32 10.67
C GLU A 47 0.47 4.14 10.10
N PHE A 48 0.23 5.44 9.93
CA PHE A 48 1.23 6.42 9.50
C PHE A 48 1.05 7.74 10.27
N ASP A 49 2.12 8.51 10.38
CA ASP A 49 2.10 9.80 11.05
C ASP A 49 1.58 10.89 10.10
N GLU A 50 0.34 11.30 10.28
CA GLU A 50 -0.27 12.36 9.47
C GLU A 50 0.39 13.72 9.68
N MET A 51 1.12 13.91 10.78
CA MET A 51 1.72 15.19 11.16
C MET A 51 3.16 15.36 10.65
N ILE A 52 3.77 14.33 10.07
CA ILE A 52 5.20 14.33 9.69
C ILE A 52 5.59 15.50 8.76
N ASN A 53 4.67 15.91 7.88
CA ASN A 53 4.84 17.02 6.93
C ASN A 53 3.72 18.05 7.07
N ALA A 54 3.09 18.12 8.22
CA ALA A 54 1.97 19.03 8.45
C ALA A 54 2.41 20.49 8.27
N ARG A 55 1.58 21.26 7.59
CA ARG A 55 1.82 22.68 7.33
C ARG A 55 0.53 23.47 7.36
N GLU A 56 0.62 24.74 7.70
CA GLU A 56 -0.51 25.64 7.63
C GLU A 56 -0.55 26.39 6.29
N VAL A 57 -1.73 26.38 5.64
CA VAL A 57 -1.99 27.13 4.42
C VAL A 57 -3.34 27.82 4.57
N ASP A 58 -3.37 29.13 4.43
CA ASP A 58 -4.57 29.96 4.55
C ASP A 58 -5.39 29.71 5.84
N GLY A 59 -4.69 29.53 6.97
CA GLY A 59 -5.30 29.26 8.28
C GLY A 59 -5.86 27.82 8.43
N LYS A 60 -5.55 26.92 7.48
CA LYS A 60 -5.91 25.50 7.54
C LYS A 60 -4.68 24.64 7.70
N GLN A 61 -4.71 23.74 8.66
CA GLN A 61 -3.67 22.73 8.80
C GLN A 61 -3.85 21.65 7.74
N LEU A 62 -2.84 21.49 6.90
CA LEU A 62 -2.74 20.39 5.96
C LEU A 62 -1.86 19.29 6.57
N VAL A 63 -2.31 18.06 6.44
CA VAL A 63 -1.64 16.88 6.96
C VAL A 63 -1.23 15.93 5.83
N GLU A 64 -0.40 14.94 6.13
CA GLU A 64 -0.11 13.86 5.19
C GLU A 64 -1.43 13.16 4.83
N TYR A 65 -1.72 13.11 3.54
CA TYR A 65 -3.01 12.61 3.07
C TYR A 65 -2.95 11.17 2.56
N TRP A 66 -1.90 10.84 1.79
CA TRP A 66 -1.86 9.61 0.99
C TRP A 66 -1.61 8.34 1.79
N GLY A 67 -0.79 8.41 2.84
CA GLY A 67 -0.46 7.27 3.69
C GLY A 67 0.66 6.36 3.19
N TYR A 68 1.37 6.73 2.12
CA TYR A 68 2.53 5.96 1.64
C TYR A 68 3.79 6.20 2.50
N ASN A 69 3.62 6.23 3.82
CA ASN A 69 4.66 6.45 4.82
C ASN A 69 4.37 5.59 6.07
N THR A 70 4.40 4.27 5.90
CA THR A 70 4.02 3.33 6.96
C THR A 70 4.96 3.43 8.17
N VAL A 71 4.36 3.56 9.36
CA VAL A 71 5.02 3.50 10.67
C VAL A 71 4.65 2.20 11.38
N GLY A 72 3.37 1.82 11.36
CA GLY A 72 2.87 0.60 12.00
C GLY A 72 2.31 -0.40 10.97
N PHE A 73 3.05 -1.47 10.69
CA PHE A 73 2.67 -2.45 9.67
C PHE A 73 1.54 -3.40 10.09
N PHE A 74 1.28 -3.54 11.38
CA PHE A 74 0.32 -4.50 11.94
C PHE A 74 -0.94 -3.84 12.53
N SER A 75 -1.11 -2.54 12.35
CA SER A 75 -2.26 -1.79 12.86
C SER A 75 -2.85 -0.87 11.79
N PRO A 76 -4.19 -0.70 11.77
CA PRO A 76 -4.81 0.29 10.90
C PRO A 76 -4.55 1.71 11.44
N ASN A 77 -4.61 2.69 10.55
CA ASN A 77 -4.49 4.10 10.92
C ASN A 77 -5.62 4.49 11.89
N ALA A 78 -5.26 4.86 13.10
CA ALA A 78 -6.19 5.23 14.16
C ALA A 78 -7.07 6.43 13.79
N SER A 79 -6.56 7.37 12.98
CA SER A 79 -7.31 8.55 12.55
C SER A 79 -8.42 8.27 11.51
N TYR A 80 -8.49 7.04 10.97
CA TYR A 80 -9.60 6.58 10.14
C TYR A 80 -10.74 5.94 10.95
N THR A 81 -10.66 5.97 12.28
CA THR A 81 -11.66 5.40 13.19
C THR A 81 -12.57 6.50 13.72
N ALA A 82 -13.89 6.25 13.71
CA ALA A 82 -14.89 7.13 14.29
C ALA A 82 -15.07 6.94 15.79
N ALA A 83 -14.61 5.82 16.36
CA ALA A 83 -14.76 5.47 17.76
C ALA A 83 -13.96 6.43 18.67
N GLU A 84 -14.58 6.88 19.74
CA GLU A 84 -13.93 7.73 20.76
C GLU A 84 -12.95 6.93 21.63
N GLU A 85 -13.21 5.63 21.79
CA GLU A 85 -12.33 4.72 22.51
C GLU A 85 -11.21 4.26 21.58
N VAL A 86 -10.00 4.60 21.94
CA VAL A 86 -8.80 4.28 21.19
C VAL A 86 -8.67 2.75 21.09
N ASN A 87 -8.76 2.28 19.85
CA ASN A 87 -8.17 1.05 19.43
C ASN A 87 -8.74 -0.23 20.04
N ASN A 88 -9.98 -0.49 19.75
CA ASN A 88 -10.58 -1.79 19.99
C ASN A 88 -10.12 -2.80 18.91
N GLU A 89 -8.82 -3.08 18.85
CA GLU A 89 -8.16 -4.03 17.95
C GLU A 89 -8.54 -3.91 16.46
N GLY A 90 -8.71 -2.68 15.96
CA GLY A 90 -9.16 -2.44 14.59
C GLY A 90 -10.58 -2.89 14.30
N GLN A 91 -11.43 -2.94 15.32
CA GLN A 91 -12.79 -3.46 15.23
C GLN A 91 -13.62 -2.77 14.14
N GLU A 92 -13.52 -1.44 14.01
CA GLU A 92 -14.28 -0.69 13.01
C GLU A 92 -13.91 -1.08 11.58
N LEU A 93 -12.62 -1.33 11.31
CA LEU A 93 -12.18 -1.86 10.02
C LEU A 93 -12.68 -3.29 9.79
N LYS A 94 -12.63 -4.14 10.81
CA LYS A 94 -13.17 -5.51 10.72
C LYS A 94 -14.66 -5.52 10.41
N GLU A 95 -15.42 -4.60 10.99
CA GLU A 95 -16.84 -4.43 10.69
C GLU A 95 -17.09 -3.95 9.27
N LEU A 96 -16.32 -3.00 8.79
CA LEU A 96 -16.37 -2.54 7.40
C LEU A 96 -16.13 -3.71 6.43
N ILE A 97 -15.06 -4.48 6.64
CA ILE A 97 -14.70 -5.62 5.78
C ILE A 97 -15.81 -6.67 5.80
N ARG A 98 -16.34 -7.00 6.98
CA ARG A 98 -17.45 -7.94 7.10
C ARG A 98 -18.67 -7.50 6.30
N GLU A 99 -19.09 -6.24 6.43
CA GLU A 99 -20.25 -5.73 5.70
C GLU A 99 -20.01 -5.63 4.19
N LEU A 100 -18.79 -5.30 3.75
CA LEU A 100 -18.43 -5.38 2.33
C LEU A 100 -18.60 -6.82 1.81
N HIS A 101 -18.08 -7.82 2.53
CA HIS A 101 -18.23 -9.23 2.18
C HIS A 101 -19.70 -9.68 2.15
N GLU A 102 -20.51 -9.30 3.13
CA GLU A 102 -21.96 -9.58 3.16
C GLU A 102 -22.70 -8.99 1.94
N ASN A 103 -22.12 -7.96 1.33
CA ASN A 103 -22.64 -7.33 0.12
C ASN A 103 -21.92 -7.78 -1.17
N GLY A 104 -21.08 -8.82 -1.11
CA GLY A 104 -20.40 -9.38 -2.27
C GLY A 104 -19.25 -8.52 -2.80
N ILE A 105 -18.66 -7.67 -1.96
CA ILE A 105 -17.54 -6.78 -2.32
C ILE A 105 -16.28 -7.25 -1.59
N GLU A 106 -15.26 -7.59 -2.36
CA GLU A 106 -13.93 -7.95 -1.85
C GLU A 106 -13.15 -6.71 -1.40
N VAL A 107 -12.13 -6.93 -0.54
CA VAL A 107 -11.27 -5.86 -0.03
C VAL A 107 -9.81 -6.14 -0.38
N ILE A 108 -9.20 -5.22 -1.09
CA ILE A 108 -7.78 -5.21 -1.43
C ILE A 108 -7.12 -4.07 -0.65
N LEU A 109 -5.98 -4.32 -0.03
CA LEU A 109 -5.19 -3.29 0.64
C LEU A 109 -4.00 -2.88 -0.22
N ASP A 110 -3.81 -1.58 -0.36
CA ASP A 110 -2.58 -1.01 -0.91
C ASP A 110 -1.51 -0.99 0.17
N VAL A 111 -0.40 -1.70 -0.05
CA VAL A 111 0.64 -1.92 0.96
C VAL A 111 2.00 -1.42 0.48
N VAL A 112 2.74 -0.83 1.42
CA VAL A 112 4.03 -0.19 1.15
C VAL A 112 5.12 -0.94 1.91
N PHE A 113 5.82 -1.86 1.24
CA PHE A 113 6.97 -2.56 1.79
C PHE A 113 8.29 -2.17 1.12
N ASN A 114 8.23 -1.25 0.17
CA ASN A 114 9.42 -0.83 -0.56
C ASN A 114 10.27 0.19 0.21
N HIS A 115 9.69 0.94 1.14
CA HIS A 115 10.35 1.92 1.99
C HIS A 115 9.63 2.09 3.33
N THR A 116 10.24 2.87 4.24
CA THR A 116 9.64 3.26 5.51
C THR A 116 9.52 4.78 5.63
N ALA A 117 8.76 5.24 6.62
CA ALA A 117 8.63 6.66 6.95
C ALA A 117 9.92 7.28 7.52
N GLU A 118 11.01 6.52 7.64
CA GLU A 118 12.25 6.97 8.29
C GLU A 118 13.18 7.79 7.36
N GLY A 119 12.81 8.01 6.10
CA GLY A 119 13.55 8.83 5.15
C GLY A 119 14.99 8.32 4.92
N ASN A 120 15.91 9.25 4.70
CA ASN A 120 17.35 8.97 4.57
C ASN A 120 18.08 9.11 5.91
N GLU A 121 19.41 9.28 5.87
CA GLU A 121 20.27 9.47 7.06
C GLU A 121 19.86 10.65 7.95
N ASN A 122 19.20 11.66 7.41
CA ASN A 122 18.69 12.83 8.13
C ASN A 122 17.25 12.68 8.62
N GLY A 123 16.59 11.57 8.26
CA GLY A 123 15.21 11.30 8.65
C GLY A 123 15.07 10.80 10.09
N PRO A 124 13.84 10.71 10.58
CA PRO A 124 13.57 10.28 11.95
C PRO A 124 13.92 8.81 12.19
N PHE A 125 13.97 8.44 13.47
CA PHE A 125 14.16 7.07 13.95
C PHE A 125 12.86 6.63 14.62
N PHE A 126 12.05 5.86 13.91
CA PHE A 126 10.80 5.32 14.45
C PHE A 126 10.92 3.86 14.88
N SER A 127 11.60 3.04 14.06
CA SER A 127 11.65 1.60 14.27
C SER A 127 12.97 1.00 13.74
N PHE A 128 13.08 0.67 12.47
CA PHE A 128 14.14 -0.16 11.90
C PHE A 128 15.52 0.48 11.90
N LYS A 129 15.62 1.79 11.72
CA LYS A 129 16.88 2.52 11.87
C LYS A 129 17.49 2.38 13.25
N GLY A 130 16.65 2.29 14.28
CA GLY A 130 17.09 2.11 15.66
C GLY A 130 17.47 0.66 16.01
N PHE A 131 17.03 -0.31 15.21
CA PHE A 131 17.32 -1.73 15.43
C PHE A 131 18.57 -2.18 14.70
N ASP A 132 18.54 -2.22 13.37
CA ASP A 132 19.70 -2.64 12.55
C ASP A 132 19.55 -2.21 11.10
N ASN A 133 20.29 -1.19 10.68
CA ASN A 133 20.27 -0.68 9.33
C ASN A 133 20.69 -1.71 8.27
N ASN A 134 21.67 -2.57 8.58
CA ASN A 134 22.20 -3.53 7.62
C ASN A 134 21.23 -4.65 7.30
N ILE A 135 20.35 -4.96 8.24
CA ILE A 135 19.30 -5.96 8.03
C ILE A 135 18.12 -5.36 7.24
N TYR A 136 17.64 -4.19 7.67
CA TYR A 136 16.36 -3.67 7.21
C TYR A 136 16.44 -2.82 5.95
N TYR A 137 17.59 -2.21 5.65
CA TYR A 137 17.72 -1.30 4.51
C TYR A 137 18.76 -1.76 3.50
N LEU A 138 18.51 -1.43 2.23
CA LEU A 138 19.52 -1.52 1.19
C LEU A 138 20.51 -0.38 1.36
N LEU A 139 21.77 -0.71 1.59
CA LEU A 139 22.85 0.25 1.85
C LEU A 139 23.96 0.12 0.80
N THR A 140 24.52 1.28 0.40
CA THR A 140 25.73 1.28 -0.41
C THR A 140 26.94 0.80 0.43
N PRO A 141 28.06 0.43 -0.20
CA PRO A 141 29.27 0.05 0.53
C PRO A 141 29.75 1.11 1.54
N GLU A 142 29.44 2.39 1.29
CA GLU A 142 29.76 3.51 2.17
C GLU A 142 28.76 3.68 3.32
N GLY A 143 27.67 2.88 3.36
CA GLY A 143 26.63 2.92 4.37
C GLY A 143 25.51 3.94 4.14
N ASN A 144 25.41 4.52 2.95
CA ASN A 144 24.29 5.39 2.58
C ASN A 144 23.07 4.56 2.12
N TYR A 145 21.87 5.11 2.26
CA TYR A 145 20.65 4.43 1.81
C TYR A 145 20.52 4.41 0.29
N TYR A 146 20.28 3.26 -0.29
CA TYR A 146 19.71 3.20 -1.64
C TYR A 146 18.29 3.80 -1.64
N ASN A 147 17.99 4.62 -2.65
CA ASN A 147 16.72 5.34 -2.74
C ASN A 147 15.96 4.99 -4.03
N PHE A 148 15.66 3.71 -4.23
CA PHE A 148 14.86 3.25 -5.37
C PHE A 148 13.38 3.61 -5.23
N SER A 149 12.94 4.00 -4.03
CA SER A 149 11.57 4.45 -3.74
C SER A 149 11.32 5.92 -4.06
N GLY A 150 12.37 6.75 -4.11
CA GLY A 150 12.24 8.20 -4.13
C GLY A 150 11.91 8.83 -2.76
N CYS A 151 11.74 8.00 -1.71
CA CYS A 151 11.33 8.43 -0.36
C CYS A 151 12.50 8.46 0.65
N GLY A 152 13.73 8.30 0.20
CA GLY A 152 14.95 8.40 1.00
C GLY A 152 15.58 7.07 1.39
N ASN A 153 14.84 5.99 1.40
CA ASN A 153 15.34 4.65 1.69
C ASN A 153 14.68 3.57 0.84
N SER A 154 15.22 2.39 0.85
CA SER A 154 14.61 1.18 0.28
C SER A 154 14.80 0.02 1.26
N LEU A 155 13.73 -0.75 1.53
CA LEU A 155 13.81 -1.92 2.40
C LEU A 155 14.59 -3.06 1.72
N ASN A 156 15.39 -3.77 2.51
CA ASN A 156 16.10 -4.98 2.11
C ASN A 156 15.15 -6.20 2.15
N CYS A 157 14.17 -6.22 1.23
CA CYS A 157 13.04 -7.13 1.25
C CYS A 157 13.42 -8.61 1.14
N ASN A 158 14.59 -8.93 0.58
CA ASN A 158 15.05 -10.31 0.42
C ASN A 158 15.99 -10.79 1.54
N HIS A 159 16.30 -9.93 2.53
CA HIS A 159 16.93 -10.40 3.77
C HIS A 159 15.95 -11.29 4.56
N PRO A 160 16.36 -12.46 5.08
CA PRO A 160 15.44 -13.40 5.74
C PRO A 160 14.58 -12.81 6.85
N VAL A 161 15.13 -11.89 7.65
CA VAL A 161 14.38 -11.21 8.73
C VAL A 161 13.28 -10.32 8.16
N VAL A 162 13.57 -9.56 7.11
CA VAL A 162 12.59 -8.66 6.47
C VAL A 162 11.54 -9.46 5.70
N GLN A 163 11.93 -10.55 5.01
CA GLN A 163 10.98 -11.49 4.40
C GLN A 163 9.98 -12.01 5.44
N GLN A 164 10.47 -12.46 6.60
CA GLN A 164 9.62 -12.99 7.66
C GLN A 164 8.66 -11.91 8.17
N MET A 165 9.12 -10.70 8.38
CA MET A 165 8.29 -9.57 8.81
C MET A 165 7.16 -9.30 7.80
N ILE A 166 7.48 -9.26 6.50
CA ILE A 166 6.49 -9.03 5.44
C ILE A 166 5.47 -10.17 5.39
N LEU A 167 5.92 -11.44 5.43
CA LEU A 167 5.03 -12.60 5.46
C LEU A 167 4.08 -12.58 6.65
N GLU A 168 4.59 -12.34 7.85
CA GLU A 168 3.76 -12.26 9.06
C GLU A 168 2.76 -11.10 8.99
N CYS A 169 3.18 -9.97 8.43
CA CYS A 169 2.30 -8.84 8.22
C CYS A 169 1.11 -9.21 7.30
N LEU A 170 1.37 -9.78 6.15
CA LEU A 170 0.31 -10.16 5.20
C LEU A 170 -0.59 -11.28 5.75
N ARG A 171 -0.01 -12.25 6.47
CA ARG A 171 -0.77 -13.28 7.20
C ARG A 171 -1.69 -12.67 8.25
N HIS A 172 -1.19 -11.70 9.02
CA HIS A 172 -1.98 -10.97 10.01
C HIS A 172 -3.22 -10.33 9.38
N TRP A 173 -3.06 -9.56 8.31
CA TRP A 173 -4.17 -8.92 7.62
C TRP A 173 -5.12 -9.93 6.97
N THR A 174 -4.60 -11.02 6.42
CA THR A 174 -5.41 -12.09 5.84
C THR A 174 -6.23 -12.85 6.88
N VAL A 175 -5.62 -13.22 8.00
CA VAL A 175 -6.25 -14.08 9.01
C VAL A 175 -7.17 -13.28 9.94
N HIS A 176 -6.70 -12.12 10.44
CA HIS A 176 -7.43 -11.36 11.45
C HIS A 176 -8.43 -10.36 10.88
N TYR A 177 -8.15 -9.82 9.67
CA TYR A 177 -9.02 -8.85 9.00
C TYR A 177 -9.78 -9.43 7.82
N ARG A 178 -9.39 -10.63 7.33
CA ARG A 178 -10.05 -11.30 6.21
C ARG A 178 -9.96 -10.53 4.88
N VAL A 179 -8.87 -9.83 4.63
CA VAL A 179 -8.66 -9.14 3.35
C VAL A 179 -8.49 -10.14 2.21
N ASP A 180 -8.90 -9.76 1.01
CA ASP A 180 -8.96 -10.62 -0.19
C ASP A 180 -7.78 -10.40 -1.14
N GLY A 181 -7.02 -9.34 -0.95
CA GLY A 181 -5.89 -9.03 -1.81
C GLY A 181 -4.98 -7.92 -1.27
N PHE A 182 -3.81 -7.85 -1.89
CA PHE A 182 -2.83 -6.79 -1.66
C PHE A 182 -2.30 -6.26 -2.99
N ARG A 183 -2.30 -4.95 -3.12
CA ARG A 183 -1.58 -4.22 -4.17
C ARG A 183 -0.29 -3.69 -3.57
N PHE A 184 0.83 -4.03 -4.17
CA PHE A 184 2.17 -3.69 -3.67
C PHE A 184 2.71 -2.47 -4.39
N ASP A 185 2.85 -1.39 -3.64
CA ASP A 185 3.46 -0.15 -4.10
C ASP A 185 4.92 -0.37 -4.49
N LEU A 186 5.34 0.17 -5.66
CA LEU A 186 6.70 0.05 -6.20
C LEU A 186 7.28 -1.36 -6.05
N ALA A 187 6.52 -2.38 -6.48
CA ALA A 187 6.82 -3.78 -6.21
C ALA A 187 8.14 -4.27 -6.81
N SER A 188 8.70 -3.57 -7.80
CA SER A 188 10.02 -3.92 -8.36
C SER A 188 11.14 -3.85 -7.32
N ILE A 189 11.00 -3.03 -6.27
CA ILE A 189 11.96 -2.98 -5.16
C ILE A 189 11.98 -4.30 -4.38
N LEU A 190 10.84 -4.97 -4.24
CA LEU A 190 10.74 -6.27 -3.57
C LEU A 190 11.52 -7.38 -4.28
N GLY A 191 11.91 -7.15 -5.51
CA GLY A 191 12.71 -8.07 -6.33
C GLY A 191 14.19 -7.75 -6.38
N ARG A 192 14.71 -6.81 -5.57
CA ARG A 192 16.13 -6.45 -5.53
C ARG A 192 16.89 -7.27 -4.47
N ASP A 193 18.16 -7.57 -4.76
CA ASP A 193 19.08 -8.18 -3.81
C ASP A 193 19.70 -7.14 -2.85
N GLU A 194 20.61 -7.57 -1.99
CA GLU A 194 21.28 -6.73 -0.99
C GLU A 194 22.15 -5.61 -1.59
N ASP A 195 22.61 -5.79 -2.82
CA ASP A 195 23.39 -4.80 -3.59
C ASP A 195 22.46 -3.88 -4.42
N GLY A 196 21.15 -4.04 -4.31
CA GLY A 196 20.15 -3.28 -5.04
C GLY A 196 19.93 -3.74 -6.48
N MET A 197 20.50 -4.90 -6.89
CA MET A 197 20.36 -5.42 -8.24
C MET A 197 19.02 -6.20 -8.40
N PRO A 198 18.31 -6.06 -9.52
CA PRO A 198 17.10 -6.82 -9.75
C PRO A 198 17.41 -8.32 -9.95
N MET A 199 16.66 -9.16 -9.25
CA MET A 199 16.78 -10.63 -9.33
C MET A 199 15.75 -11.24 -10.27
N ASN A 200 16.12 -12.33 -10.94
CA ASN A 200 15.19 -13.12 -11.76
C ASN A 200 14.25 -14.01 -10.92
N ASN A 201 14.67 -14.40 -9.72
CA ASN A 201 13.91 -15.26 -8.81
C ASN A 201 13.99 -14.73 -7.38
N PRO A 202 13.31 -13.60 -7.07
CA PRO A 202 13.35 -13.03 -5.74
C PRO A 202 12.74 -13.97 -4.69
N PRO A 203 13.45 -14.30 -3.62
CA PRO A 203 12.96 -15.20 -2.58
C PRO A 203 11.64 -14.74 -1.96
N LEU A 204 11.49 -13.44 -1.68
CA LEU A 204 10.26 -12.89 -1.12
C LEU A 204 9.04 -13.15 -2.02
N LEU A 205 9.13 -12.79 -3.31
CA LEU A 205 8.01 -12.93 -4.24
C LEU A 205 7.59 -14.39 -4.41
N LYS A 206 8.57 -15.31 -4.36
CA LYS A 206 8.31 -16.75 -4.38
C LYS A 206 7.63 -17.21 -3.10
N SER A 207 8.10 -16.75 -1.93
CA SER A 207 7.51 -17.09 -0.64
C SER A 207 6.07 -16.63 -0.53
N LEU A 208 5.75 -15.41 -0.99
CA LEU A 208 4.39 -14.89 -1.03
C LEU A 208 3.47 -15.71 -1.94
N ALA A 209 3.97 -16.11 -3.11
CA ALA A 209 3.19 -16.88 -4.08
C ALA A 209 2.79 -18.29 -3.59
N TYR A 210 3.61 -18.89 -2.76
CA TYR A 210 3.43 -20.28 -2.28
C TYR A 210 3.02 -20.38 -0.80
N ASP A 211 2.81 -19.28 -0.12
CA ASP A 211 2.37 -19.29 1.28
C ASP A 211 0.96 -19.89 1.41
N PRO A 212 0.77 -20.92 2.26
CA PRO A 212 -0.53 -21.59 2.39
C PRO A 212 -1.66 -20.68 2.89
N LEU A 213 -1.34 -19.70 3.74
CA LEU A 213 -2.33 -18.76 4.27
C LEU A 213 -2.74 -17.70 3.24
N LEU A 214 -1.84 -17.41 2.27
CA LEU A 214 -2.08 -16.45 1.21
C LEU A 214 -2.62 -17.08 -0.08
N ARG A 215 -2.87 -18.39 -0.12
CA ARG A 215 -3.22 -19.14 -1.34
C ARG A 215 -4.41 -18.57 -2.13
N ASN A 216 -5.38 -17.98 -1.45
CA ASN A 216 -6.60 -17.43 -2.06
C ASN A 216 -6.58 -15.90 -2.16
N VAL A 217 -5.50 -15.26 -1.71
CA VAL A 217 -5.35 -13.80 -1.67
C VAL A 217 -4.83 -13.29 -2.99
N LYS A 218 -5.40 -12.24 -3.54
CA LYS A 218 -4.91 -11.60 -4.76
C LYS A 218 -3.60 -10.88 -4.48
N LEU A 219 -2.60 -11.06 -5.34
CA LEU A 219 -1.31 -10.37 -5.29
C LEU A 219 -1.17 -9.54 -6.57
N ILE A 220 -1.11 -8.23 -6.41
CA ILE A 220 -1.08 -7.26 -7.51
C ILE A 220 0.18 -6.41 -7.37
N ALA A 221 0.99 -6.35 -8.42
CA ALA A 221 2.22 -5.59 -8.43
C ALA A 221 2.05 -4.27 -9.19
N GLU A 222 2.51 -3.19 -8.59
CA GLU A 222 2.96 -2.03 -9.32
C GLU A 222 4.39 -2.32 -9.79
N ALA A 223 4.53 -2.85 -11.03
CA ALA A 223 5.74 -3.49 -11.52
C ALA A 223 6.81 -2.50 -12.03
N TRP A 224 7.13 -1.48 -11.24
CA TRP A 224 8.19 -0.49 -11.47
C TRP A 224 8.73 0.08 -10.15
N ASP A 225 9.74 0.94 -10.25
CA ASP A 225 10.25 1.74 -9.14
C ASP A 225 10.74 3.13 -9.58
N ALA A 226 11.09 3.99 -8.62
CA ALA A 226 11.60 5.34 -8.90
C ALA A 226 13.07 5.35 -9.33
N GLY A 227 13.77 4.23 -9.24
CA GLY A 227 15.13 4.04 -9.75
C GLY A 227 15.19 3.77 -11.25
N GLY A 228 14.04 3.74 -11.94
CA GLY A 228 13.94 3.56 -13.39
C GLY A 228 13.73 2.11 -13.83
N LEU A 229 13.56 1.17 -12.93
CA LEU A 229 13.21 -0.20 -13.27
C LEU A 229 11.72 -0.28 -13.64
N TYR A 230 11.44 -0.79 -14.85
CA TYR A 230 10.09 -0.99 -15.36
C TYR A 230 9.90 -2.42 -15.82
N GLN A 231 9.10 -3.20 -15.11
CA GLN A 231 8.97 -4.65 -15.28
C GLN A 231 7.56 -5.10 -15.69
N VAL A 232 6.71 -4.19 -16.17
CA VAL A 232 5.37 -4.55 -16.67
C VAL A 232 5.48 -5.58 -17.79
N GLY A 233 4.81 -6.71 -17.64
CA GLY A 233 4.88 -7.87 -18.54
C GLY A 233 6.07 -8.81 -18.27
N ASN A 234 7.02 -8.40 -17.42
CA ASN A 234 8.22 -9.16 -17.06
C ASN A 234 8.52 -9.15 -15.56
N PHE A 235 7.51 -8.89 -14.74
CA PHE A 235 7.68 -8.90 -13.28
C PHE A 235 8.17 -10.29 -12.82
N PRO A 236 9.26 -10.37 -12.01
CA PRO A 236 9.93 -11.64 -11.69
C PRO A 236 9.16 -12.44 -10.63
N ALA A 237 7.91 -12.71 -10.90
CA ALA A 237 7.02 -13.47 -10.04
C ALA A 237 6.36 -14.59 -10.81
N SER A 238 5.75 -15.53 -10.08
CA SER A 238 4.97 -16.61 -10.68
C SER A 238 3.70 -16.06 -11.33
N LYS A 239 3.03 -16.89 -12.14
CA LYS A 239 1.70 -16.59 -12.72
C LYS A 239 0.60 -16.31 -11.68
N ARG A 240 0.94 -16.44 -10.42
CA ARG A 240 0.07 -16.14 -9.26
C ARG A 240 -0.15 -14.65 -9.08
N TRP A 241 0.78 -13.80 -9.53
CA TRP A 241 0.71 -12.35 -9.46
C TRP A 241 0.00 -11.75 -10.66
N ALA A 242 -0.79 -10.70 -10.41
CA ALA A 242 -1.26 -9.77 -11.42
C ALA A 242 -0.38 -8.50 -11.40
N GLU A 243 -0.44 -7.74 -12.47
CA GLU A 243 0.33 -6.49 -12.61
C GLU A 243 -0.59 -5.34 -13.02
N TRP A 244 -0.37 -4.16 -12.45
CA TRP A 244 -0.90 -2.95 -13.03
C TRP A 244 -0.22 -2.68 -14.38
N ASN A 245 -1.01 -2.33 -15.38
CA ASN A 245 -0.49 -2.03 -16.71
C ASN A 245 -0.41 -0.50 -16.92
N GLY A 246 0.77 0.07 -16.66
CA GLY A 246 1.03 1.50 -16.84
C GLY A 246 0.91 1.95 -18.30
N GLN A 247 1.29 1.12 -19.26
CA GLN A 247 1.16 1.45 -20.69
C GLN A 247 -0.31 1.56 -21.11
N TYR A 248 -1.15 0.61 -20.66
CA TYR A 248 -2.59 0.69 -20.91
C TYR A 248 -3.19 1.96 -20.29
N ARG A 249 -2.85 2.26 -19.04
CA ARG A 249 -3.31 3.48 -18.35
C ARG A 249 -2.96 4.73 -19.15
N ASP A 250 -1.72 4.86 -19.58
CA ASP A 250 -1.23 6.06 -20.25
C ASP A 250 -1.82 6.19 -21.66
N THR A 251 -1.94 5.08 -22.39
CA THR A 251 -2.61 5.03 -23.71
C THR A 251 -4.09 5.44 -23.59
N MET A 252 -4.82 4.89 -22.61
CA MET A 252 -6.23 5.25 -22.43
C MET A 252 -6.42 6.71 -21.99
N ARG A 253 -5.54 7.21 -21.14
CA ARG A 253 -5.56 8.64 -20.74
C ARG A 253 -5.27 9.56 -21.92
N GLY A 254 -4.26 9.25 -22.72
CA GLY A 254 -3.93 10.00 -23.94
C GLY A 254 -5.07 9.98 -24.94
N TYR A 255 -5.68 8.82 -25.18
CA TYR A 255 -6.84 8.69 -26.06
C TYR A 255 -8.01 9.57 -25.61
N LEU A 256 -8.39 9.50 -24.31
CA LEU A 256 -9.50 10.28 -23.78
C LEU A 256 -9.22 11.79 -23.75
N LYS A 257 -7.95 12.17 -23.58
CA LYS A 257 -7.49 13.57 -23.61
C LYS A 257 -7.36 14.12 -25.04
N GLY A 258 -7.25 13.26 -26.06
CA GLY A 258 -7.06 13.62 -27.44
C GLY A 258 -5.60 13.88 -27.84
N ASP A 259 -4.66 13.25 -27.18
CA ASP A 259 -3.24 13.30 -27.52
C ASP A 259 -2.99 12.44 -28.77
N PHE A 260 -2.59 13.04 -29.88
CA PHE A 260 -2.53 12.40 -31.21
C PHE A 260 -1.47 11.30 -31.35
N TRP A 261 -0.40 11.29 -30.55
CA TRP A 261 0.66 10.26 -30.61
C TRP A 261 0.27 8.93 -30.01
N GLU A 262 -0.67 8.91 -29.10
CA GLU A 262 -1.08 7.70 -28.38
C GLU A 262 -2.27 6.98 -29.05
N ALA A 263 -2.95 7.66 -30.00
CA ALA A 263 -4.05 7.07 -30.75
C ALA A 263 -3.60 6.03 -31.81
N ASN A 264 -2.30 5.92 -32.08
CA ASN A 264 -1.72 5.08 -33.13
C ASN A 264 -0.72 4.01 -32.60
N SER A 265 -0.63 3.78 -31.28
CA SER A 265 0.26 2.79 -30.67
C SER A 265 -0.44 1.50 -30.25
#